data_7abf9e6e8fe8c2690b993b5b0fee2fc3
#
_entry.id   7abf9e6e8fe8c2690b993b5b0fee2fc3
#
_cell.length_a   1.000
_cell.length_b   1.000
_cell.length_c   1.000
_cell.angle_alpha   90.00
_cell.angle_beta   90.00
_cell.angle_gamma   90.00
#
_symmetry.space_group_name_H-M   'P 1'
#
loop_
_entity.id
_entity.type
_entity.pdbx_description
1 polymer ?
#
loop_
_entity_poly.entity_id
_entity_poly.type
_entity_poly.pdbx_seq_one_letter_code
_entity_poly.pdbx_strand_id
1 'polypeptide(L)'
;MPLNTVLIEDSETIRENLIPTLAELADAQVIAVAQTAAEAMEALDRHKHEWDLAVVDLFLKEGTGLSVLRAARDRLPHQHMVVLTNYVTAEIRRRCLELGADGVFDKSTELEAFFDLCSSYGA
;
A
#
# COMPACT_ATOMS: atom_id res chain seq x y z
N MET A 1 7.99 -11.37 -13.49
CA MET A 1 8.00 -11.71 -12.06
C MET A 1 6.90 -10.93 -11.36
N PRO A 2 6.01 -11.56 -10.55
CA PRO A 2 4.98 -10.84 -9.85
C PRO A 2 5.57 -9.96 -8.75
N LEU A 3 4.89 -8.85 -8.47
CA LEU A 3 5.24 -7.99 -7.35
C LEU A 3 4.73 -8.62 -6.06
N ASN A 4 5.61 -8.96 -5.16
CA ASN A 4 5.22 -9.44 -3.83
C ASN A 4 4.66 -8.26 -3.04
N THR A 5 3.39 -8.33 -2.70
CA THR A 5 2.63 -7.21 -2.18
C THR A 5 2.13 -7.45 -0.76
N VAL A 6 2.31 -6.47 0.10
CA VAL A 6 1.68 -6.44 1.42
C VAL A 6 0.50 -5.47 1.34
N LEU A 7 -0.69 -5.97 1.62
CA LEU A 7 -1.93 -5.18 1.56
C LEU A 7 -2.35 -4.79 2.97
N ILE A 8 -2.33 -3.50 3.25
CA ILE A 8 -2.63 -2.94 4.56
C ILE A 8 -3.99 -2.24 4.47
N GLU A 9 -5.04 -2.99 4.76
CA GLU A 9 -6.44 -2.58 4.59
C GLU A 9 -7.32 -3.38 5.55
N ASP A 10 -8.13 -2.70 6.36
CA ASP A 10 -8.97 -3.36 7.35
C ASP A 10 -10.32 -3.84 6.82
N SER A 11 -10.77 -3.36 5.68
CA SER A 11 -12.05 -3.78 5.09
C SER A 11 -11.90 -5.08 4.31
N GLU A 12 -12.57 -6.12 4.76
CA GLU A 12 -12.61 -7.41 4.07
C GLU A 12 -13.19 -7.27 2.67
N THR A 13 -14.28 -6.50 2.53
CA THR A 13 -14.93 -6.28 1.24
C THR A 13 -13.98 -5.62 0.24
N ILE A 14 -13.24 -4.62 0.68
CA ILE A 14 -12.27 -3.94 -0.19
C ILE A 14 -11.15 -4.89 -0.58
N ARG A 15 -10.64 -5.69 0.37
CA ARG A 15 -9.59 -6.67 0.07
C ARG A 15 -10.05 -7.70 -0.95
N GLU A 16 -11.27 -8.22 -0.81
CA GLU A 16 -11.83 -9.22 -1.73
C GLU A 16 -11.91 -8.72 -3.18
N ASN A 17 -12.13 -7.43 -3.36
CA ASN A 17 -12.16 -6.81 -4.68
C ASN A 17 -10.77 -6.42 -5.17
N LEU A 18 -9.94 -5.92 -4.28
CA LEU A 18 -8.64 -5.36 -4.63
C LEU A 18 -7.60 -6.42 -4.97
N ILE A 19 -7.57 -7.53 -4.22
CA ILE A 19 -6.57 -8.58 -4.40
C ILE A 19 -6.59 -9.17 -5.82
N PRO A 20 -7.75 -9.62 -6.35
CA PRO A 20 -7.76 -10.16 -7.72
C PRO A 20 -7.48 -9.09 -8.78
N THR A 21 -7.88 -7.85 -8.53
CA THR A 21 -7.64 -6.75 -9.48
C THR A 21 -6.16 -6.37 -9.53
N LEU A 22 -5.48 -6.37 -8.39
CA LEU A 22 -4.03 -6.17 -8.34
C LEU A 22 -3.29 -7.27 -9.12
N ALA A 23 -3.72 -8.52 -8.97
CA ALA A 23 -3.13 -9.64 -9.70
C ALA A 23 -3.32 -9.47 -11.21
N GLU A 24 -4.52 -9.09 -11.63
CA GLU A 24 -4.86 -8.95 -13.05
C GLU A 24 -4.21 -7.73 -13.70
N LEU A 25 -4.29 -6.55 -13.07
CA LEU A 25 -3.86 -5.30 -13.68
C LEU A 25 -2.40 -4.92 -13.39
N ALA A 26 -1.83 -5.39 -12.30
CA ALA A 26 -0.49 -4.99 -11.89
C ALA A 26 0.48 -6.15 -11.70
N ASP A 27 0.04 -7.38 -11.99
CA ASP A 27 0.84 -8.59 -11.73
C ASP A 27 1.38 -8.59 -10.29
N ALA A 28 0.51 -8.21 -9.34
CA ALA A 28 0.87 -8.11 -7.93
C ALA A 28 0.28 -9.29 -7.16
N GLN A 29 1.14 -10.02 -6.47
CA GLN A 29 0.76 -11.16 -5.66
C GLN A 29 0.74 -10.73 -4.19
N VAL A 30 -0.42 -10.76 -3.55
CA VAL A 30 -0.55 -10.41 -2.14
C VAL A 30 0.00 -11.55 -1.28
N ILE A 31 1.10 -11.29 -0.60
CA ILE A 31 1.76 -12.29 0.27
C ILE A 31 1.40 -12.12 1.74
N ALA A 32 0.86 -10.97 2.12
CA ALA A 32 0.42 -10.72 3.49
C ALA A 32 -0.65 -9.63 3.51
N VAL A 33 -1.55 -9.72 4.48
CA VAL A 33 -2.61 -8.75 4.72
C VAL A 33 -2.49 -8.27 6.16
N ALA A 34 -2.68 -6.97 6.38
CA ALA A 34 -2.69 -6.38 7.72
C ALA A 34 -3.89 -5.47 7.89
N GLN A 35 -4.52 -5.51 9.05
CA GLN A 35 -5.70 -4.70 9.37
C GLN A 35 -5.39 -3.57 10.34
N THR A 36 -4.25 -3.63 11.01
CA THR A 36 -3.81 -2.63 11.99
C THR A 36 -2.40 -2.18 11.66
N ALA A 37 -1.99 -1.04 12.20
CA ALA A 37 -0.62 -0.55 12.02
C ALA A 37 0.39 -1.55 12.59
N ALA A 38 0.11 -2.15 13.74
CA ALA A 38 1.02 -3.13 14.35
C ALA A 38 1.19 -4.36 13.48
N GLU A 39 0.09 -4.91 12.94
CA GLU A 39 0.15 -6.04 12.00
C GLU A 39 0.91 -5.67 10.74
N ALA A 40 0.72 -4.45 10.26
CA ALA A 40 1.42 -3.97 9.06
C ALA A 40 2.94 -3.93 9.28
N MET A 41 3.37 -3.36 10.39
CA MET A 41 4.79 -3.28 10.72
C MET A 41 5.40 -4.66 10.89
N GLU A 42 4.68 -5.59 11.52
CA GLU A 42 5.11 -6.98 11.68
C GLU A 42 5.24 -7.67 10.32
N ALA A 43 4.25 -7.51 9.44
CA ALA A 43 4.27 -8.13 8.12
C ALA A 43 5.41 -7.60 7.26
N LEU A 44 5.62 -6.28 7.26
CA LEU A 44 6.71 -5.65 6.52
C LEU A 44 8.07 -6.10 7.03
N ASP A 45 8.22 -6.25 8.33
CA ASP A 45 9.47 -6.73 8.93
C ASP A 45 9.71 -8.22 8.65
N ARG A 46 8.66 -9.04 8.77
CA ARG A 46 8.76 -10.48 8.49
C ARG A 46 9.17 -10.75 7.05
N HIS A 47 8.68 -9.96 6.11
CA HIS A 47 8.96 -10.10 4.68
C HIS A 47 9.92 -9.04 4.15
N LYS A 48 10.77 -8.48 5.00
CA LYS A 48 11.55 -7.28 4.66
C LYS A 48 12.45 -7.39 3.43
N HIS A 49 12.87 -8.60 3.08
CA HIS A 49 13.67 -8.82 1.86
C HIS A 49 12.85 -9.35 0.70
N GLU A 50 11.55 -9.59 0.90
CA GLU A 50 10.69 -10.24 -0.07
C GLU A 50 9.67 -9.31 -0.70
N TRP A 51 9.15 -8.32 0.04
CA TRP A 51 8.07 -7.49 -0.49
C TRP A 51 8.61 -6.42 -1.44
N ASP A 52 7.85 -6.19 -2.50
CA ASP A 52 8.15 -5.19 -3.53
C ASP A 52 7.22 -3.99 -3.45
N LEU A 53 5.98 -4.22 -3.03
CA LEU A 53 4.92 -3.21 -3.00
C LEU A 53 4.14 -3.31 -1.69
N ALA A 54 3.93 -2.18 -1.05
CA ALA A 54 3.00 -2.08 0.07
C ALA A 54 1.88 -1.12 -0.31
N VAL A 55 0.64 -1.58 -0.25
CA VAL A 55 -0.55 -0.76 -0.48
C VAL A 55 -1.11 -0.42 0.87
N VAL A 56 -1.17 0.86 1.21
CA VAL A 56 -1.43 1.33 2.57
C VAL A 56 -2.68 2.20 2.62
N ASP A 57 -3.68 1.78 3.42
CA ASP A 57 -4.79 2.63 3.81
C ASP A 57 -4.37 3.43 5.05
N LEU A 58 -4.79 4.68 5.14
CA LEU A 58 -4.49 5.54 6.28
C LEU A 58 -5.40 5.26 7.48
N PHE A 59 -6.64 4.84 7.21
CA PHE A 59 -7.66 4.62 8.26
C PHE A 59 -7.76 3.13 8.55
N LEU A 60 -7.00 2.68 9.53
CA LEU A 60 -6.94 1.27 9.91
C LEU A 60 -7.80 1.00 11.14
N LYS A 61 -8.05 -0.28 11.42
CA LYS A 61 -8.81 -0.71 12.60
C LYS A 61 -8.20 -0.19 13.88
N GLU A 62 -6.86 -0.24 13.97
CA GLU A 62 -6.10 0.36 15.07
C GLU A 62 -4.82 0.96 14.49
N GLY A 63 -4.46 2.15 14.95
CA GLY A 63 -3.32 2.88 14.44
C GLY A 63 -3.64 3.56 13.10
N THR A 64 -2.64 4.10 12.46
CA THR A 64 -2.79 4.82 11.20
C THR A 64 -1.77 4.35 10.17
N GLY A 65 -2.12 4.49 8.90
CA GLY A 65 -1.18 4.24 7.80
C GLY A 65 0.00 5.21 7.79
N LEU A 66 -0.16 6.40 8.39
CA LEU A 66 0.94 7.36 8.50
C LEU A 66 2.09 6.79 9.34
N SER A 67 1.77 6.09 10.44
CA SER A 67 2.80 5.47 11.27
C SER A 67 3.50 4.32 10.54
N VAL A 68 2.78 3.61 9.68
CA VAL A 68 3.35 2.55 8.83
C VAL A 68 4.34 3.14 7.83
N LEU A 69 3.97 4.24 7.16
CA LEU A 69 4.86 4.94 6.23
C LEU A 69 6.15 5.38 6.92
N ARG A 70 6.01 5.95 8.12
CA ARG A 70 7.16 6.40 8.90
C ARG A 70 8.08 5.24 9.27
N ALA A 71 7.50 4.13 9.72
CA ALA A 71 8.27 2.95 10.14
C ALA A 71 9.03 2.30 8.98
N ALA A 72 8.49 2.34 7.76
CA ALA A 72 9.08 1.71 6.59
C ALA A 72 9.81 2.70 5.66
N ARG A 73 10.08 3.90 6.14
CA ARG A 73 10.70 4.95 5.32
C ARG A 73 12.06 4.55 4.76
N ASP A 74 12.86 3.82 5.54
CA ASP A 74 14.23 3.41 5.19
C ASP A 74 14.27 2.06 4.46
N ARG A 75 13.21 1.71 3.77
CA ARG A 75 13.11 0.48 3.00
C ARG A 75 14.14 0.40 1.87
N LEU A 76 14.25 -0.79 1.27
CA LEU A 76 15.16 -1.01 0.16
C LEU A 76 14.71 -0.24 -1.10
N PRO A 77 15.65 0.11 -2.00
CA PRO A 77 15.32 0.95 -3.18
C PRO A 77 14.25 0.38 -4.10
N HIS A 78 14.11 -0.95 -4.20
CA HIS A 78 13.11 -1.58 -5.06
C HIS A 78 11.73 -1.70 -4.41
N GLN A 79 11.62 -1.34 -3.14
CA GLN A 79 10.37 -1.44 -2.39
C GLN A 79 9.60 -0.13 -2.47
N HIS A 80 8.35 -0.22 -2.93
CA HIS A 80 7.48 0.94 -3.13
C HIS A 80 6.31 0.91 -2.16
N MET A 81 5.96 2.06 -1.62
CA MET A 81 4.79 2.23 -0.76
C MET A 81 3.82 3.18 -1.42
N VAL A 82 2.61 2.69 -1.68
CA VAL A 82 1.56 3.47 -2.35
C VAL A 82 0.36 3.54 -1.41
N VAL A 83 -0.10 4.76 -1.16
CA VAL A 83 -1.27 5.00 -0.29
C VAL A 83 -2.54 4.95 -1.14
N LEU A 84 -3.51 4.17 -0.69
CA LEU A 84 -4.84 4.10 -1.30
C LEU A 84 -5.84 4.27 -0.18
N THR A 85 -6.51 5.42 -0.11
CA THR A 85 -7.37 5.79 1.00
C THR A 85 -8.55 6.64 0.54
N ASN A 86 -9.54 6.82 1.43
CA ASN A 86 -10.63 7.74 1.16
C ASN A 86 -10.26 9.16 1.63
N TYR A 87 -10.95 10.16 1.10
CA TYR A 87 -10.83 11.55 1.55
C TYR A 87 -9.42 12.13 1.45
N VAL A 88 -8.80 11.96 0.29
CA VAL A 88 -7.48 12.54 0.04
C VAL A 88 -7.59 14.05 -0.11
N THR A 89 -6.96 14.79 0.81
CA THR A 89 -6.83 16.25 0.73
C THR A 89 -5.41 16.60 0.27
N ALA A 90 -5.19 17.83 -0.15
CA ALA A 90 -3.85 18.29 -0.53
C ALA A 90 -2.86 18.14 0.63
N GLU A 91 -3.31 18.40 1.86
CA GLU A 91 -2.48 18.27 3.05
C GLU A 91 -2.12 16.81 3.34
N ILE A 92 -3.08 15.90 3.25
CA ILE A 92 -2.84 14.47 3.45
C ILE A 92 -1.87 13.95 2.40
N ARG A 93 -2.05 14.34 1.14
CA ARG A 93 -1.15 13.93 0.05
C ARG A 93 0.27 14.41 0.32
N ARG A 94 0.43 15.67 0.67
CA ARG A 94 1.74 16.25 0.99
C ARG A 94 2.41 15.50 2.14
N ARG A 95 1.65 15.23 3.20
CA ARG A 95 2.17 14.56 4.40
C ARG A 95 2.62 13.14 4.10
N CYS A 96 1.85 12.39 3.32
CA CYS A 96 2.23 11.04 2.91
C CYS A 96 3.51 11.03 2.08
N LEU A 97 3.63 11.95 1.14
CA LEU A 97 4.82 12.07 0.29
C LEU A 97 6.05 12.44 1.14
N GLU A 98 5.90 13.34 2.10
CA GLU A 98 6.98 13.70 3.03
C GLU A 98 7.44 12.51 3.87
N LEU A 99 6.52 11.58 4.19
CA LEU A 99 6.85 10.36 4.93
C LEU A 99 7.41 9.25 4.03
N GLY A 100 7.56 9.52 2.75
CA GLY A 100 8.22 8.60 1.84
C GLY A 100 7.30 7.76 0.96
N ALA A 101 6.00 8.05 0.91
CA ALA A 101 5.10 7.37 -0.02
C ALA A 101 5.46 7.70 -1.46
N ASP A 102 5.39 6.71 -2.34
CA ASP A 102 5.69 6.89 -3.76
C ASP A 102 4.48 7.43 -4.53
N GLY A 103 3.29 7.28 -3.99
CA GLY A 103 2.06 7.82 -4.57
C GLY A 103 0.94 7.81 -3.55
N VAL A 104 -0.07 8.65 -3.77
CA VAL A 104 -1.24 8.75 -2.89
C VAL A 104 -2.48 8.85 -3.78
N PHE A 105 -3.42 7.95 -3.60
CA PHE A 105 -4.62 7.87 -4.44
C PHE A 105 -5.89 7.75 -3.62
N ASP A 106 -6.96 8.37 -4.15
CA ASP A 106 -8.30 8.29 -3.57
C ASP A 106 -9.01 7.03 -4.09
N LYS A 107 -9.54 6.21 -3.18
CA LYS A 107 -10.24 4.96 -3.52
C LYS A 107 -11.47 5.18 -4.41
N SER A 108 -12.11 6.32 -4.30
CA SER A 108 -13.37 6.56 -5.04
C SER A 108 -13.14 7.14 -6.43
N THR A 109 -12.04 7.85 -6.67
CA THR A 109 -11.86 8.63 -7.89
C THR A 109 -10.57 8.37 -8.64
N GLU A 110 -9.59 7.70 -8.03
CA GLU A 110 -8.25 7.56 -8.59
C GLU A 110 -7.74 6.11 -8.72
N LEU A 111 -8.65 5.13 -8.72
CA LEU A 111 -8.25 3.72 -8.81
C LEU A 111 -7.48 3.40 -10.08
N GLU A 112 -7.89 3.96 -11.22
CA GLU A 112 -7.20 3.71 -12.49
C GLU A 112 -5.74 4.17 -12.42
N ALA A 113 -5.52 5.39 -11.94
CA ALA A 113 -4.17 5.93 -11.77
C ALA A 113 -3.35 5.10 -10.78
N PHE A 114 -3.99 4.60 -9.72
CA PHE A 114 -3.35 3.71 -8.76
C PHE A 114 -2.85 2.43 -9.42
N PHE A 115 -3.70 1.75 -10.19
CA PHE A 115 -3.30 0.53 -10.86
C PHE A 115 -2.23 0.78 -11.92
N ASP A 116 -2.30 1.91 -12.62
CA ASP A 116 -1.28 2.29 -13.60
C ASP A 116 0.10 2.43 -12.95
N LEU A 117 0.16 3.09 -11.79
CA LEU A 117 1.43 3.23 -11.08
C LEU A 117 1.95 1.86 -10.61
N CYS A 118 1.10 1.05 -9.99
CA CYS A 118 1.50 -0.28 -9.52
C CYS A 118 2.00 -1.16 -10.67
N SER A 119 1.31 -1.11 -11.80
CA SER A 119 1.71 -1.86 -13.00
C SER A 119 3.10 -1.45 -13.49
N SER A 120 3.45 -0.17 -13.35
CA SER A 120 4.75 0.32 -13.80
C SER A 120 5.92 -0.28 -13.01
N TYR A 121 5.69 -0.72 -11.79
CA TYR A 121 6.75 -1.31 -10.96
C TYR A 121 7.11 -2.73 -11.38
N GLY A 122 6.18 -3.42 -12.03
CA GLY A 122 6.42 -4.77 -12.52
C GLY A 122 7.01 -4.84 -13.93
N ALA A 123 7.10 -3.70 -14.58
CA ALA A 123 7.57 -3.63 -15.97
C ALA A 123 9.09 -3.76 -16.09
#